data_010ac0e90c2987d3377290005e5102d9
#
_entry.id   010ac0e90c2987d3377290005e5102d9
#
_cell.length_a   1.000
_cell.length_b   1.000
_cell.length_c   1.000
_cell.angle_alpha   90.00
_cell.angle_beta   90.00
_cell.angle_gamma   90.00
#
_symmetry.space_group_name_H-M   'P 1'
#
loop_
_entity.id
_entity.type
_entity.pdbx_description
1 polymer ?
#
loop_
_entity_poly.entity_id
_entity_poly.type
_entity_poly.pdbx_seq_one_letter_code
_entity_poly.pdbx_strand_id
1 'polypeptide(L)'
;MGLIGFHLLFPDEAENECRTVIPVGRADLPDRTFAFLEAYCADPECDCRRVMLNVIDAETHNQVATLNYAFEPPKSPFEDEGQIFLDPLNPQTAISPAFLELTADMMTRDRGYHERLVRHYTMWKSAVDDPSHPGQEMLRAVRHNTTSSRPVRRPAPKVGLNDPGPCGRKHKKCCRA
;
A
#
# COMPACT_ATOMS: atom_id res chain seq x y z
N MET A 1 -8.20 5.74 -0.09
CA MET A 1 -8.17 4.33 0.32
C MET A 1 -7.34 4.24 1.58
N GLY A 2 -7.91 3.79 2.71
CA GLY A 2 -7.20 3.71 3.99
C GLY A 2 -6.60 2.32 4.19
N LEU A 3 -5.28 2.23 4.25
CA LEU A 3 -4.58 1.03 4.70
C LEU A 3 -4.37 1.13 6.20
N ILE A 4 -4.58 0.03 6.91
CA ILE A 4 -4.44 -0.06 8.37
C ILE A 4 -3.52 -1.22 8.72
N GLY A 5 -2.62 -1.00 9.69
CA GLY A 5 -1.72 -2.04 10.17
C GLY A 5 -2.47 -3.22 10.79
N PHE A 6 -2.10 -4.44 10.41
CA PHE A 6 -2.69 -5.69 10.88
C PHE A 6 -2.68 -5.81 12.41
N HIS A 7 -1.60 -5.36 13.04
CA HIS A 7 -1.41 -5.37 14.51
C HIS A 7 -2.46 -4.57 15.29
N LEU A 8 -3.18 -3.66 14.62
CA LEU A 8 -4.20 -2.85 15.28
C LEU A 8 -5.52 -3.61 15.52
N LEU A 9 -5.80 -4.64 14.71
CA LEU A 9 -6.96 -5.52 14.90
C LEU A 9 -6.57 -6.87 15.51
N PHE A 10 -5.36 -7.35 15.22
CA PHE A 10 -4.85 -8.67 15.59
C PHE A 10 -3.46 -8.54 16.23
N PRO A 11 -3.37 -7.92 17.44
CA PRO A 11 -2.07 -7.67 18.07
C PRO A 11 -1.31 -8.96 18.43
N ASP A 12 -2.00 -9.99 18.93
CA ASP A 12 -1.37 -11.24 19.34
C ASP A 12 -0.78 -12.01 18.15
N GLU A 13 -1.54 -12.11 17.06
CA GLU A 13 -1.08 -12.73 15.82
C GLU A 13 0.07 -11.94 15.20
N ALA A 14 -0.03 -10.61 15.20
CA ALA A 14 1.01 -9.74 14.66
C ALA A 14 2.31 -9.84 15.45
N GLU A 15 2.27 -9.97 16.78
CA GLU A 15 3.45 -10.14 17.63
C GLU A 15 4.09 -11.51 17.42
N ASN A 16 3.27 -12.57 17.43
CA ASN A 16 3.76 -13.95 17.33
C ASN A 16 4.26 -14.31 15.93
N GLU A 17 3.72 -13.68 14.89
CA GLU A 17 3.96 -14.04 13.49
C GLU A 17 4.65 -12.93 12.68
N CYS A 18 5.15 -11.87 13.33
CA CYS A 18 5.90 -10.83 12.64
C CYS A 18 7.10 -11.40 11.90
N ARG A 19 7.19 -11.13 10.60
CA ARG A 19 8.35 -11.53 9.82
C ARG A 19 9.51 -10.59 10.10
N THR A 20 10.61 -11.14 10.61
CA THR A 20 11.88 -10.44 10.73
C THR A 20 12.94 -11.07 9.84
N VAL A 21 13.89 -10.26 9.37
CA VAL A 21 15.04 -10.70 8.59
C VAL A 21 16.31 -10.00 9.05
N ILE A 22 17.43 -10.72 8.96
CA ILE A 22 18.78 -10.16 9.09
C ILE A 22 19.50 -10.50 7.78
N PRO A 23 19.72 -9.53 6.87
CA PRO A 23 20.29 -9.79 5.54
C PRO A 23 21.81 -9.94 5.60
N VAL A 24 22.28 -10.94 6.32
CA VAL A 24 23.73 -11.17 6.57
C VAL A 24 24.49 -11.37 5.27
N GLY A 25 25.58 -10.62 5.10
CA GLY A 25 26.51 -10.76 3.97
C GLY A 25 26.02 -10.14 2.65
N ARG A 26 24.93 -9.36 2.67
CA ARG A 26 24.50 -8.55 1.53
C ARG A 26 25.21 -7.20 1.51
N ALA A 27 25.88 -6.88 0.40
CA ALA A 27 26.61 -5.59 0.27
C ALA A 27 25.65 -4.37 0.16
N ASP A 28 24.40 -4.60 -0.22
CA ASP A 28 23.37 -3.59 -0.48
C ASP A 28 22.43 -3.35 0.71
N LEU A 29 22.52 -4.16 1.78
CA LEU A 29 21.75 -4.03 3.01
C LEU A 29 22.68 -4.14 4.24
N PRO A 30 22.43 -3.38 5.31
CA PRO A 30 23.18 -3.51 6.54
C PRO A 30 22.80 -4.79 7.32
N ASP A 31 23.79 -5.41 7.96
CA ASP A 31 23.64 -6.61 8.81
C ASP A 31 22.95 -6.26 10.14
N ARG A 32 21.64 -5.98 10.09
CA ARG A 32 20.79 -5.70 11.26
C ARG A 32 19.38 -6.25 11.06
N THR A 33 18.57 -6.21 12.12
CA THR A 33 17.22 -6.76 12.08
C THR A 33 16.23 -5.79 11.44
N PHE A 34 15.44 -6.30 10.50
CA PHE A 34 14.30 -5.59 9.89
C PHE A 34 13.01 -6.38 10.11
N ALA A 35 11.95 -5.67 10.50
CA ALA A 35 10.61 -6.22 10.66
C ALA A 35 9.73 -5.83 9.47
N PHE A 36 8.91 -6.77 9.00
CA PHE A 36 7.93 -6.56 7.93
C PHE A 36 6.54 -6.45 8.55
N LEU A 37 6.04 -5.22 8.68
CA LEU A 37 4.72 -4.95 9.24
C LEU A 37 3.66 -4.93 8.14
N GLU A 38 2.64 -5.74 8.32
CA GLU A 38 1.55 -5.90 7.36
C GLU A 38 0.50 -4.80 7.53
N ALA A 39 -0.02 -4.29 6.41
CA ALA A 39 -1.17 -3.41 6.39
C ALA A 39 -2.14 -3.81 5.26
N TYR A 40 -3.43 -3.72 5.53
CA TYR A 40 -4.49 -4.15 4.64
C TYR A 40 -5.53 -3.06 4.40
N CYS A 41 -6.28 -3.17 3.31
CA CYS A 41 -7.35 -2.24 2.97
C CYS A 41 -8.51 -2.35 3.95
N ALA A 42 -8.96 -1.20 4.46
CA ALA A 42 -10.09 -1.10 5.39
C ALA A 42 -11.44 -0.95 4.68
N ASP A 43 -11.47 -0.90 3.36
CA ASP A 43 -12.69 -0.73 2.58
C ASP A 43 -13.39 -2.08 2.38
N PRO A 44 -14.63 -2.27 2.86
CA PRO A 44 -15.38 -3.51 2.69
C PRO A 44 -15.74 -3.79 1.21
N GLU A 45 -15.91 -2.75 0.41
CA GLU A 45 -16.24 -2.89 -1.01
C GLU A 45 -15.00 -3.17 -1.88
N CYS A 46 -13.79 -3.09 -1.30
CA CYS A 46 -12.56 -3.34 -2.03
C CYS A 46 -12.23 -4.83 -2.07
N ASP A 47 -12.00 -5.33 -3.26
CA ASP A 47 -11.53 -6.71 -3.53
C ASP A 47 -10.02 -6.80 -3.78
N CYS A 48 -9.25 -5.76 -3.41
CA CYS A 48 -7.80 -5.77 -3.59
C CYS A 48 -7.17 -6.90 -2.78
N ARG A 49 -6.69 -7.94 -3.47
CA ARG A 49 -6.06 -9.13 -2.89
C ARG A 49 -4.56 -8.91 -2.78
N ARG A 50 -4.19 -7.98 -1.87
CA ARG A 50 -2.79 -7.59 -1.65
C ARG A 50 -2.54 -7.16 -0.21
N VAL A 51 -1.29 -7.20 0.17
CA VAL A 51 -0.77 -6.66 1.42
C VAL A 51 0.24 -5.56 1.13
N MET A 52 0.23 -4.51 1.95
CA MET A 52 1.32 -3.55 2.02
C MET A 52 2.26 -3.96 3.16
N LEU A 53 3.53 -4.11 2.85
CA LEU A 53 4.59 -4.47 3.79
C LEU A 53 5.44 -3.22 4.09
N ASN A 54 5.35 -2.74 5.32
CA ASN A 54 6.21 -1.68 5.82
C ASN A 54 7.47 -2.30 6.43
N VAL A 55 8.62 -2.03 5.86
CA VAL A 55 9.90 -2.53 6.37
C VAL A 55 10.44 -1.54 7.38
N ILE A 56 10.57 -1.98 8.62
CA ILE A 56 11.02 -1.18 9.76
C ILE A 56 12.39 -1.69 10.20
N ASP A 57 13.33 -0.80 10.33
CA ASP A 57 14.62 -1.06 10.99
C ASP A 57 14.37 -1.19 12.48
N ALA A 58 14.62 -2.37 13.05
CA ALA A 58 14.31 -2.67 14.46
C ALA A 58 15.17 -1.90 15.47
N GLU A 59 16.35 -1.39 15.06
CA GLU A 59 17.25 -0.63 15.93
C GLU A 59 16.85 0.85 15.99
N THR A 60 16.49 1.43 14.82
CA THR A 60 16.19 2.85 14.71
C THR A 60 14.70 3.16 14.74
N HIS A 61 13.86 2.14 14.62
CA HIS A 61 12.39 2.23 14.45
C HIS A 61 11.93 3.05 13.24
N ASN A 62 12.83 3.27 12.28
CA ASN A 62 12.52 4.00 11.06
C ASN A 62 11.95 3.05 10.00
N GLN A 63 10.95 3.51 9.28
CA GLN A 63 10.49 2.86 8.07
C GLN A 63 11.50 3.11 6.94
N VAL A 64 12.03 2.04 6.35
CA VAL A 64 13.09 2.10 5.34
C VAL A 64 12.60 1.73 3.94
N ALA A 65 11.49 1.01 3.85
CA ALA A 65 10.84 0.69 2.58
C ALA A 65 9.34 0.45 2.78
N THR A 66 8.57 0.60 1.70
CA THR A 66 7.19 0.17 1.61
C THR A 66 6.99 -0.61 0.32
N LEU A 67 6.51 -1.85 0.44
CA LEU A 67 6.25 -2.73 -0.69
C LEU A 67 4.77 -3.07 -0.77
N ASN A 68 4.27 -3.26 -1.98
CA ASN A 68 2.99 -3.91 -2.23
C ASN A 68 3.24 -5.32 -2.76
N TYR A 69 2.50 -6.29 -2.25
CA TYR A 69 2.52 -7.67 -2.72
C TYR A 69 1.10 -8.14 -3.01
N ALA A 70 0.83 -8.51 -4.27
CA ALA A 70 -0.42 -9.13 -4.70
C ALA A 70 -0.34 -10.66 -4.51
N PHE A 71 -1.41 -11.27 -4.00
CA PHE A 71 -1.44 -12.71 -3.74
C PHE A 71 -1.52 -13.54 -5.03
N GLU A 72 -2.12 -13.00 -6.07
CA GLU A 72 -2.14 -13.59 -7.39
C GLU A 72 -1.21 -12.84 -8.35
N PRO A 73 -0.62 -13.57 -9.32
CA PRO A 73 0.15 -12.92 -10.38
C PRO A 73 -0.76 -11.99 -11.22
N PRO A 74 -0.18 -10.97 -11.87
CA PRO A 74 -0.92 -10.08 -12.74
C PRO A 74 -1.65 -10.89 -13.83
N LYS A 75 -2.90 -10.53 -14.10
CA LYS A 75 -3.76 -11.22 -15.08
C LYS A 75 -3.41 -10.88 -16.53
N SER A 76 -2.68 -9.80 -16.73
CA SER A 76 -2.32 -9.27 -18.03
C SER A 76 -0.88 -8.77 -18.03
N PRO A 77 -0.10 -8.99 -19.10
CA PRO A 77 1.23 -8.41 -19.27
C PRO A 77 1.20 -6.88 -19.43
N PHE A 78 0.02 -6.28 -19.54
CA PHE A 78 -0.19 -4.82 -19.59
C PHE A 78 -0.53 -4.23 -18.22
N GLU A 79 -0.59 -5.03 -17.15
CA GLU A 79 -0.60 -4.52 -15.78
C GLU A 79 0.83 -4.06 -15.48
N ASP A 80 1.05 -2.74 -15.49
CA ASP A 80 2.35 -2.09 -15.30
C ASP A 80 2.99 -2.40 -13.94
N GLU A 81 2.18 -2.79 -12.96
CA GLU A 81 2.63 -3.20 -11.63
C GLU A 81 2.81 -4.72 -11.59
N GLY A 82 4.03 -5.18 -11.36
CA GLY A 82 4.32 -6.60 -11.09
C GLY A 82 3.60 -7.13 -9.85
N GLN A 83 3.73 -8.44 -9.56
CA GLN A 83 3.15 -9.03 -8.35
C GLN A 83 3.69 -8.39 -7.06
N ILE A 84 4.93 -7.88 -7.09
CA ILE A 84 5.55 -7.13 -6.00
C ILE A 84 6.23 -5.88 -6.55
N PHE A 85 6.05 -4.74 -5.86
CA PHE A 85 6.66 -3.46 -6.25
C PHE A 85 6.83 -2.53 -5.05
N LEU A 86 7.71 -1.53 -5.19
CA LEU A 86 7.84 -0.44 -4.22
C LEU A 86 6.64 0.50 -4.32
N ASP A 87 6.02 0.80 -3.18
CA ASP A 87 4.87 1.72 -3.17
C ASP A 87 5.32 3.15 -3.47
N PRO A 88 4.80 3.80 -4.53
CA PRO A 88 5.26 5.13 -4.92
C PRO A 88 4.72 6.26 -4.03
N LEU A 89 3.74 5.98 -3.17
CA LEU A 89 3.07 6.98 -2.34
C LEU A 89 3.56 6.99 -0.89
N ASN A 90 4.34 5.98 -0.51
CA ASN A 90 4.80 5.78 0.86
C ASN A 90 6.33 5.90 0.96
N PRO A 91 6.89 6.06 2.20
CA PRO A 91 8.32 6.29 2.39
C PRO A 91 9.20 5.23 1.74
N GLN A 92 10.22 5.70 1.03
CA GLN A 92 11.27 4.90 0.42
C GLN A 92 12.63 5.49 0.78
N THR A 93 13.67 4.64 0.81
CA THR A 93 15.05 5.03 1.05
C THR A 93 15.97 4.50 -0.05
N ALA A 94 17.25 4.82 0.01
CA ALA A 94 18.23 4.32 -0.95
C ALA A 94 18.37 2.78 -0.95
N ILE A 95 18.00 2.11 0.15
CA ILE A 95 18.06 0.64 0.28
C ILE A 95 16.73 -0.06 -0.07
N SER A 96 15.66 0.70 -0.38
CA SER A 96 14.36 0.10 -0.74
C SER A 96 14.43 -0.88 -1.93
N PRO A 97 15.21 -0.61 -3.01
CA PRO A 97 15.34 -1.57 -4.10
C PRO A 97 15.91 -2.93 -3.66
N ALA A 98 16.85 -2.94 -2.73
CA ALA A 98 17.41 -4.18 -2.19
C ALA A 98 16.37 -4.98 -1.37
N PHE A 99 15.46 -4.29 -0.67
CA PHE A 99 14.31 -4.93 -0.02
C PHE A 99 13.28 -5.48 -1.01
N LEU A 100 13.10 -4.84 -2.16
CA LEU A 100 12.23 -5.37 -3.21
C LEU A 100 12.76 -6.74 -3.70
N GLU A 101 14.05 -6.83 -4.00
CA GLU A 101 14.70 -8.07 -4.42
C GLU A 101 14.64 -9.14 -3.33
N LEU A 102 14.99 -8.78 -2.10
CA LEU A 102 14.94 -9.69 -0.95
C LEU A 102 13.53 -10.26 -0.73
N THR A 103 12.51 -9.41 -0.84
CA THR A 103 11.13 -9.84 -0.63
C THR A 103 10.63 -10.71 -1.77
N ALA A 104 10.99 -10.41 -3.02
CA ALA A 104 10.67 -11.27 -4.16
C ALA A 104 11.28 -12.68 -4.00
N ASP A 105 12.52 -12.74 -3.53
CA ASP A 105 13.21 -14.00 -3.22
C ASP A 105 12.52 -14.76 -2.07
N MET A 106 12.12 -14.06 -0.99
CA MET A 106 11.38 -14.67 0.12
C MET A 106 10.04 -15.25 -0.34
N MET A 107 9.26 -14.52 -1.13
CA MET A 107 7.96 -14.98 -1.63
C MET A 107 8.10 -16.21 -2.53
N THR A 108 9.20 -16.31 -3.26
CA THR A 108 9.49 -17.47 -4.12
C THR A 108 9.92 -18.71 -3.33
N ARG A 109 10.71 -18.52 -2.26
CA ARG A 109 11.35 -19.62 -1.52
C ARG A 109 10.59 -20.05 -0.27
N ASP A 110 9.82 -19.15 0.34
CA ASP A 110 9.09 -19.39 1.58
C ASP A 110 7.58 -19.39 1.34
N ARG A 111 7.07 -20.53 0.87
CA ARG A 111 5.64 -20.75 0.66
C ARG A 111 4.82 -20.53 1.95
N GLY A 112 5.37 -20.89 3.10
CA GLY A 112 4.71 -20.68 4.39
C GLY A 112 4.49 -19.20 4.71
N TYR A 113 5.41 -18.33 4.30
CA TYR A 113 5.22 -16.87 4.45
C TYR A 113 4.09 -16.37 3.56
N HIS A 114 4.04 -16.77 2.31
CA HIS A 114 2.92 -16.44 1.42
C HIS A 114 1.57 -16.91 2.00
N GLU A 115 1.47 -18.18 2.41
CA GLU A 115 0.25 -18.76 2.98
C GLU A 115 -0.20 -18.04 4.26
N ARG A 116 0.75 -17.58 5.09
CA ARG A 116 0.47 -16.77 6.27
C ARG A 116 -0.13 -15.40 5.89
N LEU A 117 0.44 -14.69 4.94
CA LEU A 117 -0.08 -13.41 4.47
C LEU A 117 -1.52 -13.56 3.92
N VAL A 118 -1.81 -14.62 3.18
CA VAL A 118 -3.15 -14.93 2.68
C VAL A 118 -4.12 -15.23 3.84
N ARG A 119 -3.68 -15.96 4.87
CA ARG A 119 -4.47 -16.24 6.08
C ARG A 119 -4.78 -14.94 6.82
N HIS A 120 -3.79 -14.08 7.06
CA HIS A 120 -3.97 -12.77 7.71
C HIS A 120 -4.92 -11.88 6.91
N TYR A 121 -4.81 -11.86 5.60
CA TYR A 121 -5.76 -11.17 4.73
C TYR A 121 -7.19 -11.68 4.92
N THR A 122 -7.38 -13.00 5.02
CA THR A 122 -8.70 -13.60 5.23
C THR A 122 -9.30 -13.21 6.59
N MET A 123 -8.47 -13.26 7.65
CA MET A 123 -8.85 -12.79 8.99
C MET A 123 -9.24 -11.30 8.96
N TRP A 124 -8.42 -10.48 8.28
CA TRP A 124 -8.67 -9.06 8.11
C TRP A 124 -9.99 -8.78 7.41
N LYS A 125 -10.23 -9.40 6.25
CA LYS A 125 -11.48 -9.24 5.50
C LYS A 125 -12.69 -9.66 6.32
N SER A 126 -12.61 -10.77 7.04
CA SER A 126 -13.68 -11.19 7.94
C SER A 126 -14.00 -10.14 9.01
N ALA A 127 -12.98 -9.50 9.61
CA ALA A 127 -13.17 -8.44 10.59
C ALA A 127 -13.73 -7.15 9.97
N VAL A 128 -13.32 -6.80 8.74
CA VAL A 128 -13.83 -5.63 8.00
C VAL A 128 -15.30 -5.80 7.64
N ASP A 129 -15.72 -7.01 7.28
CA ASP A 129 -17.05 -7.35 6.81
C ASP A 129 -18.02 -7.63 7.98
N ASP A 130 -17.52 -7.93 9.20
CA ASP A 130 -18.33 -8.16 10.39
C ASP A 130 -18.65 -6.84 11.13
N PRO A 131 -19.91 -6.35 11.09
CA PRO A 131 -20.28 -5.12 11.77
C PRO A 131 -20.19 -5.19 13.30
N SER A 132 -20.12 -6.40 13.87
CA SER A 132 -20.04 -6.65 15.31
C SER A 132 -18.59 -6.75 15.82
N HIS A 133 -17.60 -6.77 14.92
CA HIS A 133 -16.18 -6.88 15.31
C HIS A 133 -15.76 -5.71 16.19
N PRO A 134 -15.04 -5.94 17.32
CA PRO A 134 -14.60 -4.87 18.23
C PRO A 134 -13.80 -3.73 17.57
N GLY A 135 -13.08 -4.02 16.49
CA GLY A 135 -12.31 -3.05 15.72
C GLY A 135 -13.11 -2.14 14.80
N GLN A 136 -14.45 -2.29 14.71
CA GLN A 136 -15.27 -1.51 13.76
C GLN A 136 -15.23 0.00 14.00
N GLU A 137 -15.09 0.45 15.24
CA GLU A 137 -14.97 1.89 15.53
C GLU A 137 -13.71 2.48 14.90
N MET A 138 -12.57 1.82 15.04
CA MET A 138 -11.30 2.22 14.42
C MET A 138 -11.38 2.17 12.90
N LEU A 139 -11.95 1.10 12.33
CA LEU A 139 -12.15 0.96 10.88
C LEU A 139 -13.00 2.11 10.31
N ARG A 140 -14.08 2.50 11.00
CA ARG A 140 -14.93 3.64 10.62
C ARG A 140 -14.17 4.97 10.68
N ALA A 141 -13.38 5.20 11.74
CA ALA A 141 -12.60 6.43 11.89
C ALA A 141 -11.62 6.63 10.72
N VAL A 142 -10.93 5.55 10.29
CA VAL A 142 -9.99 5.61 9.14
C VAL A 142 -10.75 5.83 7.82
N ARG A 143 -11.88 5.15 7.61
CA ARG A 143 -12.72 5.36 6.41
C ARG A 143 -13.19 6.81 6.29
N HIS A 144 -13.64 7.42 7.38
CA HIS A 144 -14.08 8.82 7.41
C HIS A 144 -12.94 9.81 7.10
N ASN A 145 -11.75 9.60 7.68
CA ASN A 145 -10.60 10.46 7.41
C ASN A 145 -10.14 10.41 5.96
N THR A 146 -10.21 9.24 5.32
CA THR A 146 -9.85 9.08 3.89
C THR A 146 -10.86 9.74 2.96
N THR A 147 -12.13 9.79 3.34
CA THR A 147 -13.19 10.43 2.52
C THR A 147 -13.09 11.95 2.61
N SER A 148 -12.70 12.49 3.76
CA SER A 148 -12.52 13.94 3.99
C SER A 148 -11.29 14.52 3.29
N SER A 149 -10.28 13.70 3.00
CA SER A 149 -9.04 14.12 2.32
C SER A 149 -9.11 14.05 0.77
N ARG A 150 -10.25 13.66 0.19
CA ARG A 150 -10.44 13.82 -1.26
C ARG A 150 -10.40 15.31 -1.60
N PRO A 151 -9.42 15.77 -2.40
CA PRO A 151 -9.43 17.16 -2.84
C PRO A 151 -10.77 17.40 -3.53
N VAL A 152 -11.54 18.35 -3.00
CA VAL A 152 -12.73 18.86 -3.68
C VAL A 152 -12.24 19.32 -5.05
N ARG A 153 -12.57 18.56 -6.10
CA ARG A 153 -12.32 18.98 -7.48
C ARG A 153 -13.05 20.29 -7.62
N ARG A 154 -12.33 21.41 -7.48
CA ARG A 154 -12.87 22.70 -7.85
C ARG A 154 -13.37 22.55 -9.29
N PRO A 155 -14.66 22.83 -9.56
CA PRO A 155 -15.13 22.80 -10.93
C PRO A 155 -14.19 23.69 -11.74
N ALA A 156 -13.66 23.15 -12.84
CA ALA A 156 -12.82 23.94 -13.72
C ALA A 156 -13.56 25.22 -14.04
N PRO A 157 -12.89 26.40 -13.98
CA PRO A 157 -13.54 27.67 -14.29
C PRO A 157 -14.17 27.51 -15.67
N LYS A 158 -15.48 27.84 -15.76
CA LYS A 158 -16.20 27.78 -17.03
C LYS A 158 -15.58 28.85 -17.95
N VAL A 159 -14.70 28.44 -18.84
CA VAL A 159 -14.07 29.31 -19.82
C VAL A 159 -15.14 29.69 -20.84
N GLY A 160 -15.50 30.95 -20.87
CA GLY A 160 -16.44 31.49 -21.84
C GLY A 160 -15.85 31.42 -23.25
N LEU A 161 -16.72 31.30 -24.27
CA LEU A 161 -16.31 31.25 -25.68
C LEU A 161 -15.48 32.46 -26.14
N ASN A 162 -15.57 33.58 -25.39
CA ASN A 162 -14.87 34.83 -25.67
C ASN A 162 -13.65 35.09 -24.75
N ASP A 163 -13.40 34.21 -23.77
CA ASP A 163 -12.25 34.33 -22.89
C ASP A 163 -10.94 34.10 -23.65
N PRO A 164 -9.85 34.73 -23.27
CA PRO A 164 -8.56 34.49 -23.90
C PRO A 164 -8.10 33.06 -23.63
N GLY A 165 -7.84 32.30 -24.69
CA GLY A 165 -7.22 30.98 -24.62
C GLY A 165 -5.71 31.08 -24.28
N PRO A 166 -5.03 29.95 -24.03
CA PRO A 166 -3.61 29.91 -23.67
C PRO A 166 -2.69 30.55 -24.74
N CYS A 167 -3.17 30.76 -25.97
CA CYS A 167 -2.46 31.44 -27.05
C CYS A 167 -2.79 32.94 -27.16
N GLY A 168 -3.55 33.53 -26.19
CA GLY A 168 -3.99 34.92 -26.19
C GLY A 168 -5.12 35.26 -27.19
N ARG A 169 -5.62 34.28 -27.96
CA ARG A 169 -6.76 34.44 -28.87
C ARG A 169 -8.04 33.98 -28.18
N LYS A 170 -9.21 34.48 -28.63
CA LYS A 170 -10.49 34.03 -28.09
C LYS A 170 -10.62 32.52 -28.17
N HIS A 171 -11.04 31.85 -27.10
CA HIS A 171 -11.09 30.39 -26.94
C HIS A 171 -11.80 29.70 -28.12
N LYS A 172 -12.87 30.27 -28.67
CA LYS A 172 -13.58 29.74 -29.85
C LYS A 172 -12.74 29.68 -31.15
N LYS A 173 -11.63 30.42 -31.21
CA LYS A 173 -10.74 30.47 -32.39
C LYS A 173 -9.46 29.66 -32.24
N CYS A 174 -9.15 29.20 -31.02
CA CYS A 174 -7.86 28.55 -30.71
C CYS A 174 -8.02 27.09 -30.28
N CYS A 175 -9.12 26.71 -29.61
CA CYS A 175 -9.28 25.41 -28.98
C CYS A 175 -10.42 24.56 -29.57
N ARG A 176 -10.95 24.93 -30.73
CA ARG A 176 -11.98 24.21 -31.46
C ARG A 176 -11.46 23.75 -32.85
N ALA A 177 -10.35 23.02 -32.82
CA ALA A 177 -9.84 22.26 -33.94
C ALA A 177 -9.86 20.76 -33.57
#